data_d77484d58ffeebd6eaa703d3f576a4e7
#
_entry.id   d77484d58ffeebd6eaa703d3f576a4e7
#
_cell.length_a   1.000
_cell.length_b   1.000
_cell.length_c   1.000
_cell.angle_alpha   90.00
_cell.angle_beta   90.00
_cell.angle_gamma   90.00
#
_symmetry.space_group_name_H-M   'P 1'
#
loop_
_entity.id
_entity.type
_entity.pdbx_description
1 polymer ?
#
loop_
_entity_poly.entity_id
_entity_poly.type
_entity_poly.pdbx_seq_one_letter_code
_entity_poly.pdbx_strand_id
1 'polypeptide(L)'
;SFISEDEELPTEDLFLLATYQKIEALKAEKFKNNDIVILTRKTAQGSLIANYLNEKEIPVLSSESLLLASSSEVKCIIFVLKYLNNNSDIDAKVNFLYYIAKYHQTQLPIHDFILLGKDWQTEMELENWLKDYGIDFSFKNVRKKSLYEATELIISKMILKDKRSAYTQFFLDIILEHDIKKQAGIADFLHYWNQSSHKLSIPSPEGIDAVRIMTIHKSKGLEFPVVIFPFAEEDYSKGPKEKIWLNADEQTFGLPKALVDKSSKIESYGEDAKLIYTQKKQEDLLDDVNVLYVALTRAEEQLHIISKMNLTKDDLLPNNMSSFFIKYLELHGFDKNIKEYPFGDAKRISKIKDKIDNTNNIPVLENVLDFKNIKIAQRESVMWNTKQQAAIEYGNLVHEILSFVNTKNDVATAITKAIENGFHNAITIDSDG
;
A
#
# COMPACT_ATOMS: atom_id res chain seq x y z
N SER A 1 11.51 11.10 -24.28
CA SER A 1 10.47 11.40 -25.28
C SER A 1 9.55 12.48 -24.75
N PHE A 2 9.08 13.37 -25.62
CA PHE A 2 8.08 14.39 -25.31
C PHE A 2 6.77 14.07 -26.02
N ILE A 3 5.66 14.16 -25.29
CA ILE A 3 4.34 14.17 -25.90
C ILE A 3 4.01 15.58 -26.38
N SER A 4 3.41 15.66 -27.56
CA SER A 4 2.83 16.93 -28.07
C SER A 4 1.36 16.98 -27.70
N GLU A 5 0.83 18.18 -27.51
CA GLU A 5 -0.62 18.36 -27.43
C GLU A 5 -1.26 17.91 -28.76
N ASP A 6 -2.20 16.97 -28.61
CA ASP A 6 -3.07 16.56 -29.69
C ASP A 6 -4.45 17.13 -29.38
N GLU A 7 -5.07 17.82 -30.31
CA GLU A 7 -6.39 18.42 -30.11
C GLU A 7 -7.50 17.34 -29.97
N GLU A 8 -7.20 16.10 -30.42
CA GLU A 8 -8.18 15.00 -30.40
C GLU A 8 -8.14 14.16 -29.13
N LEU A 9 -7.01 14.12 -28.40
CA LEU A 9 -6.83 13.25 -27.23
C LEU A 9 -6.47 14.04 -25.97
N PRO A 10 -7.03 13.69 -24.79
CA PRO A 10 -6.60 14.24 -23.53
C PRO A 10 -5.10 13.96 -23.27
N THR A 11 -4.41 14.89 -22.63
CA THR A 11 -2.98 14.75 -22.30
C THR A 11 -2.68 13.44 -21.54
N GLU A 12 -3.56 13.01 -20.63
CA GLU A 12 -3.40 11.77 -19.88
C GLU A 12 -3.36 10.55 -20.80
N ASP A 13 -4.26 10.49 -21.79
CA ASP A 13 -4.33 9.38 -22.76
C ASP A 13 -3.08 9.30 -23.63
N LEU A 14 -2.47 10.44 -23.96
CA LEU A 14 -1.19 10.50 -24.71
C LEU A 14 -0.05 9.89 -23.89
N PHE A 15 0.01 10.10 -22.57
CA PHE A 15 0.98 9.45 -21.70
C PHE A 15 0.76 7.93 -21.62
N LEU A 16 -0.50 7.50 -21.54
CA LEU A 16 -0.86 6.08 -21.51
C LEU A 16 -0.45 5.39 -22.81
N LEU A 17 -0.78 6.02 -23.95
CA LEU A 17 -0.43 5.50 -25.27
C LEU A 17 1.10 5.42 -25.47
N ALA A 18 1.83 6.50 -25.13
CA ALA A 18 3.29 6.51 -25.24
C ALA A 18 3.95 5.46 -24.34
N THR A 19 3.41 5.26 -23.13
CA THR A 19 3.89 4.21 -22.21
C THR A 19 3.67 2.82 -22.81
N TYR A 20 2.50 2.55 -23.35
CA TYR A 20 2.18 1.29 -24.01
C TYR A 20 3.10 1.03 -25.22
N GLN A 21 3.23 2.00 -26.10
CA GLN A 21 4.12 1.89 -27.30
C GLN A 21 5.56 1.60 -26.88
N LYS A 22 6.04 2.19 -25.79
CA LYS A 22 7.38 1.92 -25.29
C LYS A 22 7.53 0.49 -24.74
N ILE A 23 6.52 -0.04 -24.05
CA ILE A 23 6.52 -1.44 -23.60
C ILE A 23 6.58 -2.39 -24.81
N GLU A 24 5.78 -2.14 -25.85
CA GLU A 24 5.79 -2.99 -27.05
C GLU A 24 7.15 -2.93 -27.79
N ALA A 25 7.78 -1.75 -27.87
CA ALA A 25 9.13 -1.64 -28.43
C ALA A 25 10.15 -2.45 -27.61
N LEU A 26 10.09 -2.39 -26.28
CA LEU A 26 10.97 -3.15 -25.38
C LEU A 26 10.77 -4.66 -25.50
N LYS A 27 9.54 -5.12 -25.70
CA LYS A 27 9.27 -6.54 -26.00
C LYS A 27 9.91 -6.99 -27.32
N ALA A 28 9.91 -6.12 -28.34
CA ALA A 28 10.59 -6.39 -29.59
C ALA A 28 12.12 -6.52 -29.39
N GLU A 29 12.69 -5.84 -28.41
CA GLU A 29 14.08 -5.94 -27.97
C GLU A 29 14.34 -7.13 -27.01
N LYS A 30 13.38 -8.01 -26.82
CA LYS A 30 13.43 -9.24 -26.00
C LYS A 30 13.47 -9.00 -24.49
N PHE A 31 13.03 -7.84 -24.01
CA PHE A 31 12.71 -7.67 -22.59
C PHE A 31 11.39 -8.35 -22.25
N LYS A 32 11.34 -9.00 -21.09
CA LYS A 32 10.10 -9.60 -20.55
C LYS A 32 9.33 -8.53 -19.77
N ASN A 33 8.05 -8.76 -19.52
CA ASN A 33 7.25 -7.83 -18.73
C ASN A 33 7.85 -7.60 -17.34
N ASN A 34 8.41 -8.63 -16.70
CA ASN A 34 9.02 -8.55 -15.38
C ASN A 34 10.38 -7.80 -15.34
N ASP A 35 10.99 -7.55 -16.50
CA ASP A 35 12.18 -6.70 -16.62
C ASP A 35 11.81 -5.20 -16.59
N ILE A 36 10.54 -4.85 -16.81
CA ILE A 36 10.06 -3.49 -17.00
C ILE A 36 9.36 -2.98 -15.74
N VAL A 37 9.79 -1.84 -15.27
CA VAL A 37 9.15 -1.12 -14.16
C VAL A 37 8.70 0.26 -14.61
N ILE A 38 7.47 0.62 -14.25
CA ILE A 38 6.92 1.95 -14.46
C ILE A 38 6.93 2.69 -13.12
N LEU A 39 7.63 3.82 -13.08
CA LEU A 39 7.69 4.67 -11.90
C LEU A 39 6.74 5.85 -12.05
N THR A 40 5.93 6.08 -11.01
CA THR A 40 5.00 7.23 -10.98
C THR A 40 5.22 8.05 -9.72
N ARG A 41 4.94 9.35 -9.79
CA ARG A 41 4.99 10.22 -8.62
C ARG A 41 3.77 10.00 -7.71
N LYS A 42 2.60 9.85 -8.32
CA LYS A 42 1.30 9.73 -7.64
C LYS A 42 0.72 8.34 -7.87
N THR A 43 0.10 7.81 -6.85
CA THR A 43 -0.62 6.54 -6.87
C THR A 43 -1.72 6.51 -7.94
N ALA A 44 -2.46 7.62 -8.10
CA ALA A 44 -3.50 7.74 -9.11
C ALA A 44 -2.98 7.56 -10.55
N GLN A 45 -1.78 8.08 -10.86
CA GLN A 45 -1.12 7.87 -12.15
C GLN A 45 -0.81 6.37 -12.39
N GLY A 46 -0.34 5.69 -11.33
CA GLY A 46 -0.10 4.24 -11.39
C GLY A 46 -1.36 3.44 -11.67
N SER A 47 -2.49 3.81 -11.05
CA SER A 47 -3.78 3.17 -11.29
C SER A 47 -4.30 3.39 -12.70
N LEU A 48 -4.15 4.60 -13.26
CA LEU A 48 -4.53 4.90 -14.65
C LEU A 48 -3.75 4.02 -15.63
N ILE A 49 -2.44 3.93 -15.47
CA ILE A 49 -1.59 3.08 -16.31
C ILE A 49 -1.97 1.60 -16.15
N ALA A 50 -2.19 1.14 -14.91
CA ALA A 50 -2.57 -0.25 -14.65
C ALA A 50 -3.87 -0.64 -15.36
N ASN A 51 -4.88 0.22 -15.29
CA ASN A 51 -6.16 -0.01 -15.96
C ASN A 51 -5.99 -0.05 -17.47
N TYR A 52 -5.28 0.92 -18.05
CA TYR A 52 -5.04 0.98 -19.48
C TYR A 52 -4.26 -0.23 -20.01
N LEU A 53 -3.20 -0.66 -19.31
CA LEU A 53 -2.42 -1.83 -19.69
C LEU A 53 -3.22 -3.13 -19.57
N ASN A 54 -4.08 -3.25 -18.55
CA ASN A 54 -5.00 -4.38 -18.42
C ASN A 54 -6.01 -4.45 -19.58
N GLU A 55 -6.52 -3.32 -20.06
CA GLU A 55 -7.38 -3.26 -21.25
C GLU A 55 -6.64 -3.70 -22.52
N LYS A 56 -5.32 -3.52 -22.56
CA LYS A 56 -4.42 -4.00 -23.63
C LYS A 56 -3.88 -5.41 -23.38
N GLU A 57 -4.43 -6.15 -22.41
CA GLU A 57 -4.03 -7.51 -22.06
C GLU A 57 -2.55 -7.67 -21.64
N ILE A 58 -1.92 -6.58 -21.20
CA ILE A 58 -0.57 -6.64 -20.63
C ILE A 58 -0.69 -6.94 -19.13
N PRO A 59 -0.10 -8.03 -18.62
CA PRO A 59 -0.10 -8.34 -17.22
C PRO A 59 0.63 -7.25 -16.41
N VAL A 60 -0.02 -6.72 -15.39
CA VAL A 60 0.55 -5.68 -14.52
C VAL A 60 0.55 -6.10 -13.06
N LEU A 61 1.59 -5.70 -12.35
CA LEU A 61 1.76 -5.87 -10.93
C LEU A 61 1.95 -4.49 -10.29
N SER A 62 0.90 -3.94 -9.72
CA SER A 62 0.97 -2.65 -9.02
C SER A 62 0.89 -2.84 -7.51
N SER A 63 1.47 -1.90 -6.76
CA SER A 63 1.36 -1.92 -5.30
C SER A 63 -0.09 -1.78 -4.81
N GLU A 64 -0.99 -1.29 -5.65
CA GLU A 64 -2.42 -1.14 -5.35
C GLU A 64 -3.20 -2.40 -5.71
N SER A 65 -2.83 -3.06 -6.82
CA SER A 65 -3.41 -4.36 -7.14
C SER A 65 -3.12 -5.40 -6.07
N LEU A 66 -2.04 -5.20 -5.29
CA LEU A 66 -1.68 -6.06 -4.17
C LEU A 66 -2.39 -5.70 -2.85
N LEU A 67 -3.09 -4.57 -2.77
CA LEU A 67 -3.85 -4.22 -1.58
C LEU A 67 -4.99 -5.22 -1.34
N LEU A 68 -5.12 -5.69 -0.11
CA LEU A 68 -6.22 -6.58 0.27
C LEU A 68 -7.58 -5.93 0.04
N ALA A 69 -7.67 -4.62 0.24
CA ALA A 69 -8.89 -3.84 -0.02
C ALA A 69 -9.28 -3.75 -1.50
N SER A 70 -8.41 -4.14 -2.45
CA SER A 70 -8.75 -4.20 -3.88
C SER A 70 -9.51 -5.47 -4.25
N SER A 71 -9.30 -6.59 -3.52
CA SER A 71 -9.94 -7.88 -3.78
C SER A 71 -11.45 -7.84 -3.58
N SER A 72 -12.20 -8.39 -4.54
CA SER A 72 -13.65 -8.53 -4.46
C SER A 72 -14.09 -9.46 -3.33
N GLU A 73 -13.30 -10.51 -3.08
CA GLU A 73 -13.53 -11.50 -2.03
C GLU A 73 -13.38 -10.87 -0.65
N VAL A 74 -12.28 -10.13 -0.44
CA VAL A 74 -12.03 -9.42 0.83
C VAL A 74 -13.11 -8.36 1.07
N LYS A 75 -13.52 -7.62 0.03
CA LYS A 75 -14.63 -6.67 0.14
C LYS A 75 -15.92 -7.35 0.58
N CYS A 76 -16.25 -8.50 -0.02
CA CYS A 76 -17.43 -9.28 0.37
C CYS A 76 -17.34 -9.67 1.86
N ILE A 77 -16.21 -10.21 2.31
CA ILE A 77 -16.02 -10.61 3.70
C ILE A 77 -16.20 -9.41 4.64
N ILE A 78 -15.60 -8.27 4.32
CA ILE A 78 -15.75 -7.04 5.12
C ILE A 78 -17.21 -6.57 5.18
N PHE A 79 -17.95 -6.64 4.09
CA PHE A 79 -19.36 -6.25 4.09
C PHE A 79 -20.22 -7.23 4.89
N VAL A 80 -19.93 -8.52 4.85
CA VAL A 80 -20.61 -9.50 5.72
C VAL A 80 -20.29 -9.24 7.19
N LEU A 81 -19.02 -8.95 7.54
CA LEU A 81 -18.61 -8.59 8.90
C LEU A 81 -19.29 -7.30 9.37
N LYS A 82 -19.44 -6.28 8.51
CA LYS A 82 -20.21 -5.06 8.83
C LYS A 82 -21.67 -5.38 9.11
N TYR A 83 -22.29 -6.23 8.30
CA TYR A 83 -23.68 -6.65 8.50
C TYR A 83 -23.84 -7.49 9.78
N LEU A 84 -22.88 -8.36 10.09
CA LEU A 84 -22.87 -9.09 11.37
C LEU A 84 -22.75 -8.15 12.58
N ASN A 85 -21.99 -7.07 12.46
CA ASN A 85 -21.85 -6.07 13.50
C ASN A 85 -23.09 -5.19 13.65
N ASN A 86 -23.74 -4.85 12.54
CA ASN A 86 -24.96 -4.06 12.50
C ASN A 86 -25.89 -4.57 11.38
N ASN A 87 -26.91 -5.32 11.74
CA ASN A 87 -27.86 -5.90 10.79
C ASN A 87 -28.80 -4.88 10.11
N SER A 88 -28.78 -3.63 10.56
CA SER A 88 -29.50 -2.51 9.93
C SER A 88 -28.66 -1.80 8.87
N ASP A 89 -27.39 -2.21 8.66
CA ASP A 89 -26.52 -1.66 7.63
C ASP A 89 -26.95 -2.18 6.24
N ILE A 90 -27.79 -1.38 5.57
CA ILE A 90 -28.32 -1.69 4.24
C ILE A 90 -27.21 -1.67 3.20
N ASP A 91 -26.22 -0.75 3.32
CA ASP A 91 -25.10 -0.66 2.38
C ASP A 91 -24.24 -1.93 2.44
N ALA A 92 -23.95 -2.42 3.65
CA ALA A 92 -23.27 -3.69 3.84
C ALA A 92 -24.04 -4.85 3.22
N LYS A 93 -25.38 -4.91 3.46
CA LYS A 93 -26.26 -5.94 2.90
C LYS A 93 -26.25 -5.93 1.37
N VAL A 94 -26.43 -4.79 0.76
CA VAL A 94 -26.43 -4.63 -0.71
C VAL A 94 -25.10 -5.05 -1.33
N ASN A 95 -23.98 -4.68 -0.71
CA ASN A 95 -22.67 -4.96 -1.27
C ASN A 95 -22.29 -6.45 -1.22
N PHE A 96 -22.59 -7.18 -0.15
CA PHE A 96 -22.33 -8.63 -0.16
C PHE A 96 -23.31 -9.36 -1.09
N LEU A 97 -24.57 -8.93 -1.20
CA LEU A 97 -25.53 -9.45 -2.18
C LEU A 97 -25.06 -9.22 -3.62
N TYR A 98 -24.49 -8.04 -3.92
CA TYR A 98 -23.87 -7.78 -5.22
C TYR A 98 -22.76 -8.80 -5.55
N TYR A 99 -21.89 -9.10 -4.58
CA TYR A 99 -20.86 -10.11 -4.78
C TYR A 99 -21.46 -11.49 -5.09
N ILE A 100 -22.48 -11.91 -4.33
CA ILE A 100 -23.17 -13.18 -4.54
C ILE A 100 -23.80 -13.20 -5.94
N ALA A 101 -24.57 -12.16 -6.31
CA ALA A 101 -25.21 -12.08 -7.61
C ALA A 101 -24.21 -12.15 -8.77
N LYS A 102 -23.04 -11.57 -8.60
CA LYS A 102 -22.01 -11.51 -9.66
C LYS A 102 -21.25 -12.82 -9.84
N TYR A 103 -20.97 -13.55 -8.79
CA TYR A 103 -20.07 -14.70 -8.83
C TYR A 103 -20.74 -16.04 -8.62
N HIS A 104 -21.91 -16.10 -7.96
CA HIS A 104 -22.73 -17.29 -7.87
C HIS A 104 -23.68 -17.35 -9.09
N GLN A 105 -24.00 -18.54 -9.54
CA GLN A 105 -24.92 -18.73 -10.67
C GLN A 105 -26.37 -18.41 -10.22
N THR A 106 -26.66 -17.12 -10.01
CA THR A 106 -28.01 -16.65 -9.76
C THR A 106 -28.72 -16.51 -11.11
N GLN A 107 -29.85 -17.15 -11.29
CA GLN A 107 -30.62 -17.07 -12.56
C GLN A 107 -31.24 -15.69 -12.80
N LEU A 108 -31.14 -14.78 -11.81
CA LEU A 108 -31.70 -13.44 -11.84
C LEU A 108 -30.65 -12.41 -12.30
N PRO A 109 -31.08 -11.34 -13.00
CA PRO A 109 -30.24 -10.18 -13.20
C PRO A 109 -29.71 -9.63 -11.87
N ILE A 110 -28.47 -9.12 -11.85
CA ILE A 110 -27.82 -8.64 -10.62
C ILE A 110 -28.70 -7.63 -9.85
N HIS A 111 -29.31 -6.69 -10.57
CA HIS A 111 -30.17 -5.66 -9.99
C HIS A 111 -31.39 -6.27 -9.27
N ASP A 112 -32.07 -7.19 -9.92
CA ASP A 112 -33.28 -7.84 -9.39
C ASP A 112 -32.94 -8.71 -8.19
N PHE A 113 -31.80 -9.43 -8.23
CA PHE A 113 -31.32 -10.21 -7.10
C PHE A 113 -31.06 -9.33 -5.86
N ILE A 114 -30.44 -8.17 -6.05
CA ILE A 114 -30.16 -7.23 -4.95
C ILE A 114 -31.47 -6.65 -4.40
N LEU A 115 -32.39 -6.25 -5.25
CA LEU A 115 -33.70 -5.71 -4.81
C LEU A 115 -34.43 -6.72 -3.94
N LEU A 116 -34.58 -7.97 -4.41
CA LEU A 116 -35.26 -9.02 -3.66
C LEU A 116 -34.52 -9.30 -2.34
N GLY A 117 -33.20 -9.44 -2.37
CA GLY A 117 -32.41 -9.71 -1.15
C GLY A 117 -32.46 -8.57 -0.14
N LYS A 118 -32.53 -7.30 -0.60
CA LYS A 118 -32.65 -6.13 0.26
C LYS A 118 -33.98 -6.09 1.02
N ASP A 119 -35.07 -6.50 0.38
CA ASP A 119 -36.43 -6.34 0.92
C ASP A 119 -36.76 -7.35 2.02
N TRP A 120 -35.99 -8.42 2.20
CA TRP A 120 -36.18 -9.33 3.33
C TRP A 120 -35.98 -8.60 4.67
N GLN A 121 -37.04 -8.63 5.51
CA GLN A 121 -37.08 -7.87 6.76
C GLN A 121 -36.36 -8.60 7.89
N THR A 122 -36.36 -9.94 7.86
CA THR A 122 -35.71 -10.76 8.90
C THR A 122 -34.50 -11.50 8.33
N GLU A 123 -33.51 -11.74 9.20
CA GLU A 123 -32.33 -12.54 8.82
C GLU A 123 -32.70 -13.97 8.45
N MET A 124 -33.73 -14.54 9.10
CA MET A 124 -34.16 -15.90 8.82
C MET A 124 -34.75 -16.04 7.41
N GLU A 125 -35.50 -15.05 6.95
CA GLU A 125 -36.01 -15.03 5.57
C GLU A 125 -34.86 -14.91 4.57
N LEU A 126 -33.89 -14.01 4.85
CA LEU A 126 -32.70 -13.85 4.03
C LEU A 126 -31.86 -15.13 4.01
N GLU A 127 -31.64 -15.78 5.15
CA GLU A 127 -30.92 -17.06 5.27
C GLU A 127 -31.59 -18.16 4.45
N ASN A 128 -32.92 -18.28 4.53
CA ASN A 128 -33.68 -19.28 3.78
C ASN A 128 -33.60 -19.02 2.27
N TRP A 129 -33.73 -17.77 1.86
CA TRP A 129 -33.62 -17.38 0.45
C TRP A 129 -32.21 -17.64 -0.09
N LEU A 130 -31.15 -17.38 0.66
CA LEU A 130 -29.76 -17.65 0.26
C LEU A 130 -29.47 -19.16 0.10
N LYS A 131 -30.21 -20.02 0.82
CA LYS A 131 -30.08 -21.49 0.66
C LYS A 131 -30.49 -21.96 -0.73
N ASP A 132 -31.44 -21.30 -1.38
CA ASP A 132 -31.86 -21.62 -2.74
C ASP A 132 -30.73 -21.45 -3.76
N TYR A 133 -29.71 -20.64 -3.40
CA TYR A 133 -28.49 -20.40 -4.17
C TYR A 133 -27.27 -21.16 -3.64
N GLY A 134 -27.49 -22.17 -2.77
CA GLY A 134 -26.44 -23.03 -2.22
C GLY A 134 -25.65 -22.41 -1.06
N ILE A 135 -26.09 -21.28 -0.51
CA ILE A 135 -25.44 -20.60 0.60
C ILE A 135 -26.18 -20.92 1.90
N ASP A 136 -25.76 -22.00 2.56
CA ASP A 136 -26.26 -22.35 3.90
C ASP A 136 -25.44 -21.63 4.98
N PHE A 137 -25.92 -20.46 5.39
CA PHE A 137 -25.26 -19.55 6.32
C PHE A 137 -26.25 -19.03 7.36
N SER A 138 -25.86 -19.01 8.64
CA SER A 138 -26.70 -18.47 9.71
C SER A 138 -26.00 -17.31 10.40
N PHE A 139 -26.50 -16.09 10.19
CA PHE A 139 -25.93 -14.86 10.76
C PHE A 139 -25.91 -14.93 12.30
N LYS A 140 -26.97 -15.40 12.90
CA LYS A 140 -27.09 -15.55 14.37
C LYS A 140 -26.02 -16.47 14.96
N ASN A 141 -25.73 -17.58 14.29
CA ASN A 141 -24.74 -18.55 14.79
C ASN A 141 -23.32 -18.01 14.59
N VAL A 142 -23.06 -17.34 13.47
CA VAL A 142 -21.74 -16.77 13.15
C VAL A 142 -21.38 -15.63 14.10
N ARG A 143 -22.34 -14.81 14.56
CA ARG A 143 -22.09 -13.76 15.58
C ARG A 143 -21.60 -14.31 16.93
N LYS A 144 -21.85 -15.60 17.22
CA LYS A 144 -21.37 -16.20 18.46
C LYS A 144 -19.98 -16.78 18.39
N LYS A 145 -19.37 -16.74 17.22
CA LYS A 145 -18.04 -17.27 16.96
C LYS A 145 -16.97 -16.20 17.19
N SER A 146 -15.72 -16.66 17.36
CA SER A 146 -14.58 -15.75 17.34
C SER A 146 -14.49 -15.04 15.97
N LEU A 147 -13.75 -13.94 15.91
CA LEU A 147 -13.57 -13.20 14.67
C LEU A 147 -12.96 -14.10 13.56
N TYR A 148 -11.98 -14.92 13.91
CA TYR A 148 -11.36 -15.87 12.98
C TYR A 148 -12.35 -16.92 12.48
N GLU A 149 -13.05 -17.62 13.39
CA GLU A 149 -14.05 -18.65 13.02
C GLU A 149 -15.19 -18.06 12.17
N ALA A 150 -15.66 -16.85 12.51
CA ALA A 150 -16.68 -16.14 11.75
C ALA A 150 -16.20 -15.87 10.32
N THR A 151 -14.97 -15.38 10.16
CA THR A 151 -14.38 -15.08 8.84
C THR A 151 -14.17 -16.35 8.03
N GLU A 152 -13.68 -17.43 8.65
CA GLU A 152 -13.52 -18.73 7.99
C GLU A 152 -14.85 -19.28 7.48
N LEU A 153 -15.92 -19.17 8.27
CA LEU A 153 -17.27 -19.55 7.86
C LEU A 153 -17.79 -18.71 6.69
N ILE A 154 -17.57 -17.40 6.70
CA ILE A 154 -17.91 -16.53 5.57
C ILE A 154 -17.19 -17.00 4.31
N ILE A 155 -15.88 -17.22 4.38
CA ILE A 155 -15.09 -17.71 3.24
C ILE A 155 -15.59 -19.06 2.77
N SER A 156 -15.85 -19.99 3.69
CA SER A 156 -16.25 -21.35 3.32
C SER A 156 -17.61 -21.42 2.66
N LYS A 157 -18.54 -20.52 3.02
CA LYS A 157 -19.94 -20.55 2.58
C LYS A 157 -20.27 -19.57 1.46
N MET A 158 -19.62 -18.39 1.44
CA MET A 158 -19.94 -17.32 0.49
C MET A 158 -18.91 -17.12 -0.62
N ILE A 159 -17.65 -17.56 -0.40
CA ILE A 159 -16.61 -17.43 -1.41
C ILE A 159 -16.43 -18.78 -2.11
N LEU A 160 -16.67 -18.83 -3.42
CA LEU A 160 -16.51 -20.03 -4.24
C LEU A 160 -15.06 -20.55 -4.16
N LYS A 161 -14.87 -21.87 -4.24
CA LYS A 161 -13.54 -22.51 -4.08
C LYS A 161 -12.54 -22.02 -5.13
N ASP A 162 -12.96 -21.81 -6.37
CA ASP A 162 -12.16 -21.31 -7.49
C ASP A 162 -11.82 -19.80 -7.36
N LYS A 163 -12.55 -19.07 -6.51
CA LYS A 163 -12.30 -17.64 -6.22
C LYS A 163 -11.43 -17.43 -4.97
N ARG A 164 -11.13 -18.48 -4.22
CA ARG A 164 -10.23 -18.37 -3.06
C ARG A 164 -8.80 -18.19 -3.56
N SER A 165 -8.25 -17.04 -3.27
CA SER A 165 -6.96 -16.58 -3.76
C SER A 165 -6.00 -16.29 -2.61
N ALA A 166 -4.76 -15.91 -2.93
CA ALA A 166 -3.80 -15.42 -1.94
C ALA A 166 -4.35 -14.27 -1.08
N TYR A 167 -5.24 -13.43 -1.63
CA TYR A 167 -5.88 -12.33 -0.88
C TYR A 167 -6.72 -12.85 0.29
N THR A 168 -7.50 -13.90 0.09
CA THR A 168 -8.31 -14.47 1.17
C THR A 168 -7.44 -15.12 2.24
N GLN A 169 -6.34 -15.76 1.85
CA GLN A 169 -5.40 -16.37 2.78
C GLN A 169 -4.69 -15.30 3.62
N PHE A 170 -4.07 -14.31 3.00
CA PHE A 170 -3.42 -13.21 3.72
C PHE A 170 -4.39 -12.41 4.58
N PHE A 171 -5.64 -12.27 4.14
CA PHE A 171 -6.66 -11.63 4.95
C PHE A 171 -6.96 -12.44 6.22
N LEU A 172 -7.06 -13.77 6.12
CA LEU A 172 -7.22 -14.66 7.29
C LEU A 172 -6.02 -14.57 8.24
N ASP A 173 -4.79 -14.46 7.72
CA ASP A 173 -3.60 -14.31 8.56
C ASP A 173 -3.65 -13.01 9.38
N ILE A 174 -4.10 -11.90 8.78
CA ILE A 174 -4.31 -10.62 9.49
C ILE A 174 -5.41 -10.74 10.53
N ILE A 175 -6.50 -11.40 10.21
CA ILE A 175 -7.59 -11.66 11.15
C ILE A 175 -7.10 -12.48 12.35
N LEU A 176 -6.33 -13.54 12.09
CA LEU A 176 -5.75 -14.39 13.13
C LEU A 176 -4.79 -13.61 14.02
N GLU A 177 -3.91 -12.82 13.43
CA GLU A 177 -2.98 -11.97 14.18
C GLU A 177 -3.71 -10.98 15.08
N HIS A 178 -4.79 -10.39 14.58
CA HIS A 178 -5.60 -9.44 15.34
C HIS A 178 -6.39 -10.11 16.46
N ASP A 179 -6.96 -11.29 16.20
CA ASP A 179 -7.74 -12.07 17.17
C ASP A 179 -6.84 -12.53 18.34
N ILE A 180 -5.64 -13.05 18.03
CA ILE A 180 -4.67 -13.49 19.05
C ILE A 180 -4.13 -12.32 19.89
N LYS A 181 -3.76 -11.21 19.25
CA LYS A 181 -3.10 -10.10 19.97
C LYS A 181 -4.04 -9.27 20.81
N LYS A 182 -5.30 -9.11 20.40
CA LYS A 182 -6.23 -8.16 21.03
C LYS A 182 -7.46 -8.80 21.62
N GLN A 183 -7.72 -10.10 21.36
CA GLN A 183 -9.00 -10.77 21.71
C GLN A 183 -10.21 -9.92 21.33
N ALA A 184 -10.09 -9.20 20.21
CA ALA A 184 -10.99 -8.14 19.79
C ALA A 184 -12.13 -8.73 18.95
N GLY A 185 -13.34 -8.21 19.13
CA GLY A 185 -14.50 -8.60 18.36
C GLY A 185 -14.52 -7.99 16.94
N ILE A 186 -15.61 -8.27 16.22
CA ILE A 186 -15.85 -7.79 14.85
C ILE A 186 -15.75 -6.25 14.77
N ALA A 187 -16.31 -5.53 15.75
CA ALA A 187 -16.34 -4.06 15.78
C ALA A 187 -14.91 -3.47 15.82
N ASP A 188 -14.05 -4.01 16.68
CA ASP A 188 -12.67 -3.53 16.83
C ASP A 188 -11.85 -3.80 15.58
N PHE A 189 -12.05 -4.98 14.97
CA PHE A 189 -11.39 -5.29 13.71
C PHE A 189 -11.84 -4.38 12.56
N LEU A 190 -13.12 -4.07 12.44
CA LEU A 190 -13.64 -3.14 11.44
C LEU A 190 -13.06 -1.73 11.63
N HIS A 191 -12.88 -1.29 12.87
CA HIS A 191 -12.19 -0.03 13.17
C HIS A 191 -10.73 -0.07 12.71
N TYR A 192 -9.99 -1.13 13.05
CA TYR A 192 -8.62 -1.35 12.58
C TYR A 192 -8.53 -1.38 11.05
N TRP A 193 -9.45 -2.10 10.40
CA TRP A 193 -9.51 -2.19 8.94
C TRP A 193 -9.68 -0.82 8.27
N ASN A 194 -10.59 0.01 8.78
CA ASN A 194 -10.82 1.34 8.24
C ASN A 194 -9.57 2.23 8.31
N GLN A 195 -8.75 2.06 9.33
CA GLN A 195 -7.50 2.82 9.48
C GLN A 195 -6.33 2.25 8.68
N SER A 196 -6.29 0.94 8.44
CA SER A 196 -5.09 0.23 7.98
C SER A 196 -5.23 -0.36 6.58
N SER A 197 -6.44 -0.52 6.04
CA SER A 197 -6.71 -1.23 4.77
C SER A 197 -5.90 -0.69 3.58
N HIS A 198 -5.58 0.60 3.59
CA HIS A 198 -4.78 1.25 2.55
C HIS A 198 -3.28 0.87 2.57
N LYS A 199 -2.82 0.16 3.61
CA LYS A 199 -1.44 -0.30 3.78
C LYS A 199 -1.31 -1.83 3.72
N LEU A 200 -2.41 -2.55 3.92
CA LEU A 200 -2.41 -4.00 3.98
C LEU A 200 -2.39 -4.58 2.57
N SER A 201 -1.30 -5.24 2.21
CA SER A 201 -1.09 -5.82 0.89
C SER A 201 -0.51 -7.24 0.99
N ILE A 202 -0.80 -8.06 -0.01
CA ILE A 202 -0.11 -9.34 -0.17
C ILE A 202 1.34 -9.07 -0.64
N PRO A 203 2.30 -9.93 -0.27
CA PRO A 203 3.64 -9.86 -0.86
C PRO A 203 3.56 -10.02 -2.37
N SER A 204 4.44 -9.31 -3.08
CA SER A 204 4.55 -9.45 -4.53
C SER A 204 4.93 -10.90 -4.88
N PRO A 205 4.12 -11.62 -5.67
CA PRO A 205 4.48 -12.96 -6.06
C PRO A 205 5.78 -12.93 -6.89
N GLU A 206 6.77 -13.73 -6.50
CA GLU A 206 8.01 -13.86 -7.26
C GLU A 206 7.77 -14.69 -8.53
N GLY A 207 8.42 -14.29 -9.64
CA GLY A 207 8.42 -15.05 -10.88
C GLY A 207 7.22 -14.88 -11.82
N ILE A 208 6.29 -13.97 -11.53
CA ILE A 208 5.24 -13.60 -12.48
C ILE A 208 5.82 -12.69 -13.56
N ASP A 209 5.57 -13.02 -14.83
CA ASP A 209 5.94 -12.18 -15.96
C ASP A 209 4.91 -11.05 -16.15
N ALA A 210 5.04 -9.99 -15.37
CA ALA A 210 4.17 -8.81 -15.37
C ALA A 210 4.97 -7.52 -15.26
N VAL A 211 4.50 -6.46 -15.90
CA VAL A 211 5.05 -5.10 -15.78
C VAL A 211 4.77 -4.58 -14.38
N ARG A 212 5.81 -4.15 -13.67
CA ARG A 212 5.66 -3.60 -12.32
C ARG A 212 5.34 -2.12 -12.37
N ILE A 213 4.35 -1.70 -11.58
CA ILE A 213 4.00 -0.28 -11.43
C ILE A 213 4.15 0.08 -9.96
N MET A 214 4.95 1.10 -9.67
CA MET A 214 5.15 1.58 -8.31
C MET A 214 5.46 3.07 -8.25
N THR A 215 5.27 3.67 -7.08
CA THR A 215 5.70 5.05 -6.88
C THR A 215 7.21 5.12 -6.68
N ILE A 216 7.81 6.27 -7.06
CA ILE A 216 9.25 6.53 -6.94
C ILE A 216 9.73 6.26 -5.51
N HIS A 217 8.98 6.65 -4.48
CA HIS A 217 9.35 6.39 -3.08
C HIS A 217 9.48 4.90 -2.74
N LYS A 218 8.61 4.06 -3.31
CA LYS A 218 8.64 2.60 -3.10
C LYS A 218 9.78 1.93 -3.85
N SER A 219 10.34 2.56 -4.87
CA SER A 219 11.47 2.03 -5.64
C SER A 219 12.84 2.32 -5.00
N LYS A 220 12.89 3.09 -3.90
CA LYS A 220 14.15 3.41 -3.23
C LYS A 220 14.87 2.14 -2.76
N GLY A 221 16.13 1.97 -3.20
CA GLY A 221 16.94 0.78 -2.88
C GLY A 221 16.71 -0.43 -3.78
N LEU A 222 15.82 -0.32 -4.77
CA LEU A 222 15.60 -1.36 -5.79
C LEU A 222 16.26 -0.93 -7.10
N GLU A 223 16.58 -1.90 -7.96
CA GLU A 223 17.13 -1.71 -9.29
C GLU A 223 16.37 -2.60 -10.29
N PHE A 224 16.26 -2.15 -11.53
CA PHE A 224 15.46 -2.82 -12.56
C PHE A 224 16.14 -2.71 -13.92
N PRO A 225 16.10 -3.76 -14.75
CA PRO A 225 16.69 -3.71 -16.09
C PRO A 225 16.17 -2.52 -16.91
N VAL A 226 14.87 -2.29 -16.91
CA VAL A 226 14.24 -1.20 -17.65
C VAL A 226 13.30 -0.40 -16.75
N VAL A 227 13.47 0.90 -16.77
CA VAL A 227 12.58 1.85 -16.09
C VAL A 227 11.90 2.76 -17.10
N ILE A 228 10.58 2.84 -17.02
CA ILE A 228 9.77 3.84 -17.73
C ILE A 228 9.25 4.84 -16.70
N PHE A 229 9.53 6.12 -16.90
CA PHE A 229 9.06 7.21 -16.07
C PHE A 229 8.13 8.12 -16.86
N PRO A 230 6.83 7.79 -16.94
CA PRO A 230 5.81 8.64 -17.55
C PRO A 230 5.37 9.75 -16.60
N PHE A 231 4.61 10.73 -17.11
CA PHE A 231 4.13 11.90 -16.36
C PHE A 231 5.27 12.71 -15.71
N ALA A 232 6.43 12.76 -16.38
CA ALA A 232 7.59 13.48 -15.88
C ALA A 232 7.45 15.01 -16.15
N GLU A 233 6.36 15.60 -15.60
CA GLU A 233 5.96 17.00 -15.83
C GLU A 233 5.53 17.75 -14.57
N GLU A 234 5.87 17.24 -13.38
CA GLU A 234 5.39 17.82 -12.13
C GLU A 234 5.76 19.32 -12.01
N ASP A 235 4.75 20.11 -11.60
CA ASP A 235 4.88 21.55 -11.44
C ASP A 235 5.38 21.87 -10.03
N TYR A 236 6.63 22.27 -9.90
CA TYR A 236 7.28 22.62 -8.63
C TYR A 236 6.79 23.96 -8.04
N SER A 237 6.03 24.75 -8.79
CA SER A 237 5.40 25.97 -8.26
C SER A 237 4.16 25.66 -7.40
N LYS A 238 3.57 24.48 -7.58
CA LYS A 238 2.37 24.00 -6.90
C LYS A 238 2.74 22.96 -5.83
N GLY A 239 3.36 23.40 -4.75
CA GLY A 239 3.56 22.55 -3.58
C GLY A 239 2.23 22.07 -2.98
N PRO A 240 2.23 20.97 -2.20
CA PRO A 240 1.06 20.53 -1.46
C PRO A 240 0.53 21.68 -0.59
N LYS A 241 -0.77 21.66 -0.27
CA LYS A 241 -1.38 22.59 0.68
C LYS A 241 -0.85 22.29 2.07
N GLU A 242 0.39 22.67 2.31
CA GLU A 242 1.07 22.50 3.58
C GLU A 242 0.88 23.74 4.46
N LYS A 243 1.00 23.52 5.75
CA LYS A 243 1.05 24.61 6.73
C LYS A 243 2.48 24.82 7.19
N ILE A 244 2.81 26.07 7.47
CA ILE A 244 4.14 26.48 7.92
C ILE A 244 4.01 27.21 9.25
N TRP A 245 4.92 26.93 10.17
CA TRP A 245 5.03 27.64 11.42
C TRP A 245 5.82 28.93 11.23
N LEU A 246 5.19 30.06 11.53
CA LEU A 246 5.83 31.37 11.56
C LEU A 246 6.00 31.82 13.01
N ASN A 247 7.03 32.62 13.27
CA ASN A 247 7.18 33.31 14.54
C ASN A 247 6.08 34.37 14.65
N ALA A 248 5.47 34.49 15.82
CA ALA A 248 4.42 35.43 16.12
C ALA A 248 4.82 36.24 17.34
N ASP A 249 4.33 37.48 17.41
CA ASP A 249 4.54 38.31 18.59
C ASP A 249 3.66 37.81 19.75
N GLU A 250 4.32 37.20 20.72
CA GLU A 250 3.65 36.61 21.89
C GLU A 250 2.87 37.66 22.71
N GLN A 251 3.34 38.91 22.73
CA GLN A 251 2.67 39.99 23.46
C GLN A 251 1.35 40.38 22.78
N THR A 252 1.31 40.33 21.46
CA THR A 252 0.12 40.72 20.69
C THR A 252 -0.84 39.55 20.50
N PHE A 253 -0.33 38.32 20.27
CA PHE A 253 -1.16 37.18 19.90
C PHE A 253 -1.30 36.11 20.99
N GLY A 254 -0.58 36.25 22.11
CA GLY A 254 -0.59 35.30 23.23
C GLY A 254 0.09 33.94 22.90
N LEU A 255 0.72 33.83 21.74
CA LEU A 255 1.41 32.59 21.25
C LEU A 255 2.72 33.00 20.54
N PRO A 256 3.83 32.30 20.79
CA PRO A 256 5.12 32.58 20.16
C PRO A 256 5.19 32.13 18.68
N LYS A 257 4.25 31.30 18.23
CA LYS A 257 4.20 30.78 16.85
C LYS A 257 2.77 30.69 16.36
N ALA A 258 2.59 30.91 15.04
CA ALA A 258 1.33 30.74 14.33
C ALA A 258 1.47 29.73 13.20
N LEU A 259 0.51 28.83 13.04
CA LEU A 259 0.45 27.87 11.96
C LEU A 259 -0.43 28.44 10.82
N VAL A 260 0.18 28.76 9.70
CA VAL A 260 -0.49 29.39 8.55
C VAL A 260 -0.39 28.53 7.30
N ASP A 261 -1.33 28.71 6.37
CA ASP A 261 -1.26 28.02 5.06
C ASP A 261 -0.09 28.55 4.24
N LYS A 262 0.72 27.65 3.71
CA LYS A 262 1.88 27.97 2.85
C LYS A 262 1.40 28.62 1.54
N SER A 263 1.61 29.91 1.44
CA SER A 263 1.24 30.70 0.24
C SER A 263 2.20 31.86 0.05
N SER A 264 2.25 32.44 -1.15
CA SER A 264 3.06 33.59 -1.46
C SER A 264 2.72 34.84 -0.61
N LYS A 265 1.53 34.87 0.00
CA LYS A 265 1.12 35.96 0.91
C LYS A 265 2.03 36.07 2.15
N ILE A 266 2.70 34.97 2.54
CA ILE A 266 3.62 34.95 3.68
C ILE A 266 4.78 35.95 3.47
N GLU A 267 5.18 36.20 2.23
CA GLU A 267 6.25 37.17 1.92
C GLU A 267 5.89 38.60 2.37
N SER A 268 4.60 38.90 2.54
CA SER A 268 4.11 40.20 3.03
C SER A 268 3.96 40.31 4.57
N TYR A 269 4.22 39.21 5.32
CA TYR A 269 4.05 39.20 6.78
C TYR A 269 5.29 39.70 7.55
N GLY A 270 6.32 40.16 6.85
CA GLY A 270 7.57 40.64 7.40
C GLY A 270 8.78 39.84 6.97
N GLU A 271 9.99 40.39 7.25
CA GLU A 271 11.24 39.81 6.76
C GLU A 271 11.51 38.40 7.32
N ASP A 272 11.20 38.16 8.59
CA ASP A 272 11.35 36.84 9.22
C ASP A 272 10.45 35.78 8.54
N ALA A 273 9.17 36.12 8.33
CA ALA A 273 8.22 35.25 7.65
C ALA A 273 8.64 34.95 6.20
N LYS A 274 9.17 35.96 5.49
CA LYS A 274 9.71 35.82 4.13
C LYS A 274 10.93 34.89 4.10
N LEU A 275 11.84 35.01 5.05
CA LEU A 275 13.00 34.12 5.17
C LEU A 275 12.57 32.67 5.38
N ILE A 276 11.68 32.42 6.34
CA ILE A 276 11.16 31.08 6.63
C ILE A 276 10.46 30.49 5.38
N TYR A 277 9.64 31.29 4.70
CA TYR A 277 8.96 30.85 3.47
C TYR A 277 9.96 30.52 2.33
N THR A 278 10.95 31.36 2.14
CA THR A 278 11.98 31.17 1.11
C THR A 278 12.82 29.92 1.38
N GLN A 279 13.23 29.73 2.65
CA GLN A 279 13.93 28.52 3.07
C GLN A 279 13.09 27.28 2.80
N LYS A 280 11.82 27.27 3.22
CA LYS A 280 10.92 26.14 2.98
C LYS A 280 10.75 25.83 1.50
N LYS A 281 10.66 26.86 0.66
CA LYS A 281 10.59 26.69 -0.80
C LYS A 281 11.85 26.06 -1.37
N GLN A 282 13.03 26.38 -0.83
CA GLN A 282 14.29 25.75 -1.25
C GLN A 282 14.38 24.29 -0.78
N GLU A 283 13.92 24.00 0.44
CA GLU A 283 13.83 22.63 0.97
C GLU A 283 12.91 21.76 0.11
N ASP A 284 11.73 22.26 -0.28
CA ASP A 284 10.78 21.54 -1.13
C ASP A 284 11.37 21.24 -2.51
N LEU A 285 12.07 22.22 -3.11
CA LEU A 285 12.75 22.02 -4.39
C LEU A 285 13.85 20.96 -4.27
N LEU A 286 14.60 20.96 -3.17
CA LEU A 286 15.64 19.95 -2.91
C LEU A 286 15.00 18.55 -2.79
N ASP A 287 13.86 18.42 -2.09
CA ASP A 287 13.14 17.17 -1.98
C ASP A 287 12.65 16.67 -3.35
N ASP A 288 12.11 17.54 -4.18
CA ASP A 288 11.68 17.20 -5.54
C ASP A 288 12.86 16.75 -6.43
N VAL A 289 14.02 17.41 -6.32
CA VAL A 289 15.24 17.00 -7.02
C VAL A 289 15.74 15.64 -6.52
N ASN A 290 15.69 15.39 -5.20
CA ASN A 290 16.05 14.10 -4.62
C ASN A 290 15.12 12.97 -5.10
N VAL A 291 13.83 13.23 -5.21
CA VAL A 291 12.86 12.25 -5.75
C VAL A 291 13.16 11.97 -7.23
N LEU A 292 13.44 13.02 -8.02
CA LEU A 292 13.84 12.86 -9.41
C LEU A 292 15.14 12.04 -9.52
N TYR A 293 16.14 12.33 -8.71
CA TYR A 293 17.38 11.56 -8.65
C TYR A 293 17.12 10.07 -8.38
N VAL A 294 16.24 9.76 -7.43
CA VAL A 294 15.85 8.36 -7.16
C VAL A 294 15.24 7.72 -8.40
N ALA A 295 14.33 8.39 -9.12
CA ALA A 295 13.71 7.84 -10.33
C ALA A 295 14.74 7.56 -11.43
N LEU A 296 15.65 8.50 -11.66
CA LEU A 296 16.64 8.41 -12.73
C LEU A 296 17.75 7.38 -12.48
N THR A 297 17.95 6.98 -11.22
CA THR A 297 19.00 6.02 -10.82
C THR A 297 18.50 4.59 -10.60
N ARG A 298 17.25 4.27 -10.98
CA ARG A 298 16.69 2.91 -10.77
C ARG A 298 16.94 1.97 -11.93
N ALA A 299 17.30 2.47 -13.10
CA ALA A 299 17.52 1.67 -14.30
C ALA A 299 18.93 1.08 -14.31
N GLU A 300 19.04 -0.23 -14.55
CA GLU A 300 20.31 -0.92 -14.78
C GLU A 300 20.78 -0.79 -16.23
N GLU A 301 19.84 -0.90 -17.21
CA GLU A 301 20.17 -0.88 -18.63
C GLU A 301 19.52 0.28 -19.38
N GLN A 302 18.19 0.43 -19.27
CA GLN A 302 17.44 1.42 -20.04
C GLN A 302 16.54 2.27 -19.17
N LEU A 303 16.60 3.58 -19.38
CA LEU A 303 15.72 4.56 -18.76
C LEU A 303 14.93 5.31 -19.82
N HIS A 304 13.61 5.22 -19.78
CA HIS A 304 12.71 5.91 -20.68
C HIS A 304 11.90 6.97 -19.91
N ILE A 305 12.16 8.24 -20.21
CA ILE A 305 11.44 9.37 -19.62
C ILE A 305 10.42 9.86 -20.63
N ILE A 306 9.16 9.94 -20.21
CA ILE A 306 8.08 10.48 -21.04
C ILE A 306 7.55 11.74 -20.33
N SER A 307 7.74 12.87 -20.97
CA SER A 307 7.42 14.20 -20.45
C SER A 307 6.59 14.99 -21.47
N LYS A 308 5.96 16.04 -21.02
CA LYS A 308 5.29 17.00 -21.90
C LYS A 308 6.25 18.15 -22.19
N MET A 309 6.30 18.60 -23.44
CA MET A 309 7.05 19.79 -23.80
C MET A 309 6.22 21.02 -23.42
N ASN A 310 6.48 21.53 -22.22
CA ASN A 310 5.84 22.74 -21.73
C ASN A 310 6.78 23.93 -21.94
N LEU A 311 6.48 24.78 -22.91
CA LEU A 311 7.13 26.07 -23.08
C LEU A 311 6.09 27.16 -22.84
N THR A 312 6.50 28.30 -22.28
CA THR A 312 5.64 29.47 -22.18
C THR A 312 5.42 30.10 -23.53
N LYS A 313 4.49 31.03 -23.65
CA LYS A 313 4.26 31.76 -24.91
C LYS A 313 5.50 32.49 -25.46
N ASP A 314 6.46 32.82 -24.58
CA ASP A 314 7.72 33.48 -24.92
C ASP A 314 8.90 32.49 -25.00
N ASP A 315 8.61 31.20 -25.25
CA ASP A 315 9.58 30.09 -25.27
C ASP A 315 10.43 29.96 -23.97
N LEU A 316 9.96 30.50 -22.85
CA LEU A 316 10.62 30.37 -21.55
C LEU A 316 10.26 29.06 -20.87
N LEU A 317 11.21 28.52 -20.10
CA LEU A 317 11.04 27.31 -19.34
C LEU A 317 10.25 27.58 -18.05
N PRO A 318 9.08 26.93 -17.84
CA PRO A 318 8.33 27.05 -16.60
C PRO A 318 9.01 26.29 -15.44
N ASN A 319 8.56 26.54 -14.21
CA ASN A 319 9.05 25.87 -13.00
C ASN A 319 8.45 24.45 -12.87
N ASN A 320 8.81 23.55 -13.76
CA ASN A 320 8.35 22.16 -13.75
C ASN A 320 9.50 21.19 -14.05
N MET A 321 9.23 19.90 -13.88
CA MET A 321 10.20 18.83 -14.09
C MET A 321 10.69 18.77 -15.55
N SER A 322 9.82 19.00 -16.53
CA SER A 322 10.18 18.96 -17.95
C SER A 322 11.26 19.99 -18.32
N SER A 323 11.31 21.11 -17.60
CA SER A 323 12.33 22.13 -17.80
C SER A 323 13.76 21.65 -17.52
N PHE A 324 13.94 20.72 -16.55
CA PHE A 324 15.27 20.12 -16.30
C PHE A 324 15.71 19.27 -17.48
N PHE A 325 14.79 18.50 -18.07
CA PHE A 325 15.10 17.69 -19.25
C PHE A 325 15.40 18.55 -20.48
N ILE A 326 14.63 19.61 -20.70
CA ILE A 326 14.86 20.54 -21.81
C ILE A 326 16.23 21.24 -21.65
N LYS A 327 16.56 21.75 -20.45
CA LYS A 327 17.88 22.34 -20.18
C LYS A 327 19.03 21.36 -20.40
N TYR A 328 18.88 20.11 -20.05
CA TYR A 328 19.87 19.08 -20.36
C TYR A 328 20.02 18.88 -21.86
N LEU A 329 18.91 18.85 -22.59
CA LEU A 329 18.91 18.68 -24.04
C LEU A 329 19.46 19.91 -24.80
N GLU A 330 19.32 21.14 -24.27
CA GLU A 330 19.94 22.33 -24.83
C GLU A 330 21.46 22.19 -24.98
N LEU A 331 22.09 21.46 -24.06
CA LEU A 331 23.52 21.13 -24.13
C LEU A 331 23.86 20.08 -25.20
N HIS A 332 22.84 19.37 -25.72
CA HIS A 332 22.98 18.25 -26.66
C HIS A 332 22.24 18.46 -27.98
N GLY A 333 21.84 19.68 -28.28
CA GLY A 333 21.17 20.03 -29.56
C GLY A 333 19.66 19.90 -29.50
N PHE A 334 19.00 20.56 -28.53
CA PHE A 334 17.56 20.61 -28.43
C PHE A 334 16.92 21.28 -29.66
N ASP A 335 15.91 20.60 -30.23
CA ASP A 335 15.01 21.13 -31.26
C ASP A 335 13.55 20.81 -30.84
N LYS A 336 12.73 21.85 -30.73
CA LYS A 336 11.33 21.72 -30.33
C LYS A 336 10.46 20.89 -31.30
N ASN A 337 10.93 20.63 -32.50
CA ASN A 337 10.24 19.78 -33.48
C ASN A 337 10.58 18.30 -33.30
N ILE A 338 11.62 17.97 -32.54
CA ILE A 338 12.03 16.59 -32.26
C ILE A 338 11.36 16.13 -30.96
N LYS A 339 10.63 15.02 -31.07
CA LYS A 339 9.91 14.43 -29.92
C LYS A 339 10.73 13.40 -29.15
N GLU A 340 11.69 12.74 -29.82
CA GLU A 340 12.48 11.67 -29.21
C GLU A 340 13.97 11.98 -29.26
N TYR A 341 14.64 11.84 -28.12
CA TYR A 341 16.07 12.06 -27.96
C TYR A 341 16.70 10.78 -27.39
N PRO A 342 17.13 9.86 -28.26
CA PRO A 342 17.82 8.65 -27.81
C PRO A 342 19.29 8.94 -27.46
N PHE A 343 19.75 8.36 -26.35
CA PHE A 343 21.13 8.35 -25.92
C PHE A 343 21.57 6.90 -25.68
N GLY A 344 22.73 6.53 -26.22
CA GLY A 344 23.26 5.19 -26.08
C GLY A 344 22.66 4.18 -27.09
N ASP A 345 22.78 2.89 -26.78
CA ASP A 345 22.30 1.78 -27.62
C ASP A 345 21.03 1.18 -26.99
N ALA A 346 19.98 0.99 -27.80
CA ALA A 346 18.71 0.41 -27.37
C ALA A 346 18.76 -1.11 -27.20
N LYS A 347 19.84 -1.77 -27.63
CA LYS A 347 19.96 -3.23 -27.56
C LYS A 347 20.09 -3.73 -26.13
N ARG A 348 19.34 -4.79 -25.80
CA ARG A 348 19.51 -5.51 -24.55
C ARG A 348 20.94 -6.04 -24.40
N ILE A 349 21.59 -5.71 -23.30
CA ILE A 349 22.95 -6.19 -22.95
C ILE A 349 22.88 -7.36 -21.99
N SER A 350 21.90 -7.38 -21.09
CA SER A 350 21.74 -8.44 -20.08
C SER A 350 21.41 -9.79 -20.73
N LYS A 351 22.00 -10.85 -20.20
CA LYS A 351 21.64 -12.22 -20.61
C LYS A 351 20.21 -12.50 -20.18
N ILE A 352 19.41 -13.07 -21.10
CA ILE A 352 18.09 -13.60 -20.75
C ILE A 352 18.32 -14.65 -19.68
N LYS A 353 17.86 -14.40 -18.45
CA LYS A 353 17.81 -15.43 -17.42
C LYS A 353 16.77 -16.43 -17.85
N ASP A 354 17.20 -17.54 -18.44
CA ASP A 354 16.33 -18.69 -18.61
C ASP A 354 15.85 -19.09 -17.21
N LYS A 355 14.55 -19.37 -17.08
CA LYS A 355 14.05 -20.01 -15.87
C LYS A 355 14.91 -21.25 -15.68
N ILE A 356 15.78 -21.23 -14.70
CA ILE A 356 16.25 -22.48 -14.11
C ILE A 356 14.98 -23.03 -13.47
N ASP A 357 14.35 -23.99 -14.13
CA ASP A 357 13.36 -24.85 -13.47
C ASP A 357 14.12 -25.61 -12.38
N ASN A 358 14.35 -24.91 -11.26
CA ASN A 358 14.66 -25.56 -10.02
C ASN A 358 13.38 -26.26 -9.53
N THR A 359 12.86 -27.19 -10.32
CA THR A 359 12.14 -28.32 -9.78
C THR A 359 13.18 -29.21 -9.07
N ASN A 360 13.81 -28.65 -8.03
CA ASN A 360 14.28 -29.50 -6.97
C ASN A 360 13.01 -30.15 -6.42
N ASN A 361 12.70 -31.33 -6.94
CA ASN A 361 11.83 -32.26 -6.27
C ASN A 361 12.48 -32.48 -4.90
N ILE A 362 12.08 -31.68 -3.92
CA ILE A 362 12.34 -31.99 -2.51
C ILE A 362 11.60 -33.32 -2.33
N PRO A 363 12.33 -34.43 -2.11
CA PRO A 363 11.66 -35.68 -1.87
C PRO A 363 10.81 -35.44 -0.63
N VAL A 364 9.49 -35.44 -0.81
CA VAL A 364 8.55 -35.44 0.32
C VAL A 364 8.73 -36.81 0.95
N LEU A 365 9.56 -36.88 1.98
CA LEU A 365 9.59 -38.03 2.86
C LEU A 365 8.21 -38.07 3.52
N GLU A 366 7.41 -39.07 3.18
CA GLU A 366 6.19 -39.45 3.88
C GLU A 366 6.53 -40.01 5.28
N ASN A 367 7.27 -39.26 6.07
CA ASN A 367 7.35 -39.57 7.48
C ASN A 367 6.12 -38.95 8.11
N VAL A 368 5.25 -39.79 8.65
CA VAL A 368 4.16 -39.39 9.54
C VAL A 368 4.81 -38.57 10.66
N LEU A 369 4.69 -37.25 10.57
CA LEU A 369 5.15 -36.34 11.62
C LEU A 369 4.36 -36.68 12.90
N ASP A 370 5.04 -37.16 13.92
CA ASP A 370 4.46 -37.31 15.25
C ASP A 370 4.19 -35.90 15.81
N PHE A 371 2.93 -35.47 15.73
CA PHE A 371 2.48 -34.14 16.18
C PHE A 371 2.88 -33.81 17.62
N LYS A 372 3.18 -34.81 18.44
CA LYS A 372 3.65 -34.62 19.82
C LYS A 372 5.04 -33.99 19.91
N ASN A 373 5.81 -34.03 18.85
CA ASN A 373 7.19 -33.52 18.81
C ASN A 373 7.37 -32.25 17.97
N ILE A 374 6.30 -31.70 17.41
CA ILE A 374 6.36 -30.43 16.66
C ILE A 374 6.46 -29.29 17.67
N LYS A 375 7.65 -28.72 17.83
CA LYS A 375 7.85 -27.45 18.52
C LYS A 375 7.77 -26.33 17.49
N ILE A 376 6.73 -25.53 17.56
CA ILE A 376 6.64 -24.29 16.76
C ILE A 376 7.65 -23.32 17.38
N ALA A 377 8.75 -23.05 16.63
CA ALA A 377 9.71 -22.06 17.03
C ALA A 377 9.08 -20.68 16.84
N GLN A 378 8.64 -20.05 17.90
CA GLN A 378 8.28 -18.63 17.91
C GLN A 378 9.60 -17.83 17.83
N ARG A 379 9.53 -16.61 17.28
CA ARG A 379 10.71 -15.73 17.12
C ARG A 379 11.45 -15.52 18.44
N GLU A 380 10.74 -15.61 19.56
CA GLU A 380 11.26 -15.53 20.92
C GLU A 380 11.99 -16.81 21.33
N SER A 381 11.64 -17.99 20.80
CA SER A 381 12.31 -19.25 21.16
C SER A 381 13.74 -19.39 20.64
N VAL A 382 14.11 -18.62 19.62
CA VAL A 382 15.49 -18.59 19.08
C VAL A 382 16.45 -17.89 20.05
N MET A 383 15.92 -17.07 20.96
CA MET A 383 16.70 -16.31 21.94
C MET A 383 16.73 -16.96 23.33
N TRP A 384 16.03 -18.07 23.55
CA TRP A 384 15.96 -18.72 24.86
C TRP A 384 17.35 -19.12 25.38
N ASN A 385 17.61 -18.77 26.63
CA ASN A 385 18.91 -18.98 27.31
C ASN A 385 20.09 -18.17 26.75
N THR A 386 19.86 -17.06 26.04
CA THR A 386 20.90 -16.13 25.63
C THR A 386 21.02 -14.95 26.61
N LYS A 387 22.21 -14.32 26.70
CA LYS A 387 22.38 -13.06 27.45
C LYS A 387 21.50 -11.93 26.94
N GLN A 388 21.13 -11.97 25.67
CA GLN A 388 20.21 -11.00 25.06
C GLN A 388 18.76 -11.18 25.55
N GLN A 389 18.31 -12.42 25.75
CA GLN A 389 17.00 -12.68 26.33
C GLN A 389 16.90 -12.14 27.76
N ALA A 390 17.90 -12.41 28.60
CA ALA A 390 17.93 -11.90 29.96
C ALA A 390 17.88 -10.36 30.00
N ALA A 391 18.56 -9.69 29.06
CA ALA A 391 18.53 -8.24 28.93
C ALA A 391 17.14 -7.73 28.49
N ILE A 392 16.46 -8.44 27.57
CA ILE A 392 15.10 -8.10 27.12
C ILE A 392 14.09 -8.31 28.25
N GLU A 393 14.16 -9.42 28.97
CA GLU A 393 13.29 -9.72 30.11
C GLU A 393 13.47 -8.70 31.23
N TYR A 394 14.73 -8.31 31.53
CA TYR A 394 15.01 -7.24 32.47
C TYR A 394 14.47 -5.88 31.99
N GLY A 395 14.62 -5.56 30.70
CA GLY A 395 14.05 -4.36 30.10
C GLY A 395 12.53 -4.32 30.22
N ASN A 396 11.84 -5.41 29.91
CA ASN A 396 10.39 -5.52 30.03
C ASN A 396 9.94 -5.35 31.48
N LEU A 397 10.64 -5.96 32.44
CA LEU A 397 10.37 -5.79 33.87
C LEU A 397 10.48 -4.31 34.31
N VAL A 398 11.57 -3.64 33.92
CA VAL A 398 11.77 -2.22 34.24
C VAL A 398 10.67 -1.36 33.62
N HIS A 399 10.28 -1.62 32.37
CA HIS A 399 9.17 -0.91 31.71
C HIS A 399 7.84 -1.14 32.42
N GLU A 400 7.54 -2.36 32.85
CA GLU A 400 6.33 -2.66 33.59
C GLU A 400 6.30 -1.93 34.94
N ILE A 401 7.37 -1.96 35.71
CA ILE A 401 7.47 -1.22 36.97
C ILE A 401 7.27 0.28 36.74
N LEU A 402 7.93 0.83 35.72
CA LEU A 402 7.82 2.26 35.40
C LEU A 402 6.41 2.64 34.92
N SER A 403 5.64 1.72 34.33
CA SER A 403 4.26 1.99 33.91
C SER A 403 3.32 2.29 35.09
N PHE A 404 3.66 1.81 36.29
CA PHE A 404 2.89 2.07 37.52
C PHE A 404 3.40 3.29 38.33
N VAL A 405 4.51 3.93 37.89
CA VAL A 405 5.13 5.06 38.59
C VAL A 405 4.64 6.38 38.00
N ASN A 406 3.94 7.18 38.79
CA ASN A 406 3.57 8.56 38.45
C ASN A 406 4.48 9.56 39.13
N THR A 407 4.94 9.24 40.35
CA THR A 407 5.79 10.10 41.18
C THR A 407 6.91 9.29 41.84
N LYS A 408 7.97 9.94 42.29
CA LYS A 408 9.10 9.28 42.97
C LYS A 408 8.66 8.45 44.19
N ASN A 409 7.55 8.78 44.82
CA ASN A 409 7.07 8.08 46.01
C ASN A 409 6.33 6.78 45.69
N ASP A 410 5.96 6.52 44.42
CA ASP A 410 5.17 5.36 43.98
C ASP A 410 6.01 4.16 43.63
N VAL A 411 7.34 4.30 43.64
CA VAL A 411 8.26 3.23 43.17
C VAL A 411 8.09 1.93 43.97
N ALA A 412 8.00 1.99 45.30
CA ALA A 412 7.81 0.83 46.15
C ALA A 412 6.47 0.11 45.86
N THR A 413 5.41 0.87 45.68
CA THR A 413 4.07 0.38 45.33
C THR A 413 4.04 -0.21 43.93
N ALA A 414 4.75 0.38 42.97
CA ALA A 414 4.88 -0.10 41.60
C ALA A 414 5.61 -1.47 41.55
N ILE A 415 6.67 -1.64 42.34
CA ILE A 415 7.38 -2.91 42.45
C ILE A 415 6.46 -3.98 43.03
N THR A 416 5.70 -3.68 44.08
CA THR A 416 4.74 -4.63 44.68
C THR A 416 3.70 -5.08 43.65
N LYS A 417 3.15 -4.13 42.89
CA LYS A 417 2.17 -4.42 41.82
C LYS A 417 2.76 -5.28 40.71
N ALA A 418 4.01 -5.03 40.30
CA ALA A 418 4.68 -5.84 39.29
C ALA A 418 4.89 -7.28 39.77
N ILE A 419 5.20 -7.47 41.05
CA ILE A 419 5.33 -8.80 41.68
C ILE A 419 3.96 -9.51 41.71
N GLU A 420 2.90 -8.83 42.10
CA GLU A 420 1.52 -9.36 42.11
C GLU A 420 1.05 -9.78 40.71
N ASN A 421 1.49 -9.09 39.67
CA ASN A 421 1.20 -9.42 38.26
C ASN A 421 2.04 -10.57 37.70
N GLY A 422 2.85 -11.24 38.51
CA GLY A 422 3.53 -12.47 38.14
C GLY A 422 5.00 -12.35 37.71
N PHE A 423 5.63 -11.20 37.84
CA PHE A 423 7.06 -10.98 37.54
C PHE A 423 7.99 -11.49 38.67
N HIS A 424 7.67 -12.62 39.29
CA HIS A 424 8.38 -13.17 40.47
C HIS A 424 9.83 -13.58 40.24
N ASN A 425 10.21 -13.92 38.99
CA ASN A 425 11.50 -14.57 38.73
C ASN A 425 12.66 -13.62 38.39
N ALA A 426 12.39 -12.32 38.28
CA ALA A 426 13.42 -11.34 37.86
C ALA A 426 13.91 -10.43 38.97
N ILE A 427 13.37 -10.53 40.19
CA ILE A 427 13.77 -9.68 41.34
C ILE A 427 14.49 -10.53 42.40
N THR A 428 15.60 -11.14 42.05
CA THR A 428 16.65 -11.43 43.04
C THR A 428 17.55 -10.19 43.09
N ILE A 429 17.20 -9.27 43.96
CA ILE A 429 18.14 -8.24 44.34
C ILE A 429 19.22 -8.96 45.18
N ASP A 430 20.42 -9.12 44.62
CA ASP A 430 21.60 -9.41 45.41
C ASP A 430 21.72 -8.33 46.47
N SER A 431 21.51 -8.72 47.72
CA SER A 431 21.66 -7.84 48.89
C SER A 431 23.08 -7.73 49.35
N ASP A 432 24.06 -7.78 48.44
CA ASP A 432 25.48 -7.60 48.74
C ASP A 432 26.13 -6.66 47.72
N GLY A 433 26.17 -5.37 48.09
CA GLY A 433 27.01 -4.35 47.38
C GLY A 433 26.35 -2.99 47.25
#